data_1997ff6e7b292d79832b304222ed5a52
#
_entry.id   1997ff6e7b292d79832b304222ed5a52
#
_cell.length_a   1.000
_cell.length_b   1.000
_cell.length_c   1.000
_cell.angle_alpha   90.00
_cell.angle_beta   90.00
_cell.angle_gamma   90.00
#
_symmetry.space_group_name_H-M   'P 1'
#
loop_
_entity.id
_entity.type
_entity.pdbx_description
1 polymer ?
#
loop_
_entity_poly.entity_id
_entity_poly.type
_entity_poly.pdbx_seq_one_letter_code
_entity_poly.pdbx_strand_id
1 'polypeptide(L)'
;MKNLKILLVASILGAIAISYAVADDDGYSKNYKNKNSKYQVSPVKNSLYKEECASCHFGYQAGLLPKRSWEKLMEPKELENHFGDDASVDEKTRLTLLSYLTKNAADSKGNRSRLSKKLDSKISRYSTPIAISETRYFKREHDEIPRRLIVQEDVKSIANCVACHTTAQKGYYGERDIKIPNYGRWDD
;
A
#
# COMPACT_ATOMS: atom_id res chain seq x y z
N MET A 1 51.74 -53.21 -38.49
CA MET A 1 52.72 -52.42 -37.73
C MET A 1 52.56 -50.96 -38.17
N LYS A 2 51.72 -50.16 -37.59
CA LYS A 2 51.67 -48.70 -37.78
C LYS A 2 51.21 -48.11 -36.49
N ASN A 3 52.07 -47.35 -35.80
CA ASN A 3 51.82 -46.65 -34.54
C ASN A 3 50.92 -45.44 -34.78
N LEU A 4 49.78 -45.46 -34.16
CA LEU A 4 48.89 -44.32 -34.14
C LEU A 4 49.13 -43.54 -32.85
N LYS A 5 49.75 -42.35 -32.97
CA LYS A 5 49.95 -41.44 -31.86
C LYS A 5 48.65 -40.66 -31.65
N ILE A 6 48.02 -40.84 -30.52
CA ILE A 6 46.86 -40.06 -30.09
C ILE A 6 47.40 -38.77 -29.46
N LEU A 7 47.11 -37.63 -30.07
CA LEU A 7 47.32 -36.29 -29.53
C LEU A 7 46.13 -35.96 -28.63
N LEU A 8 46.37 -35.88 -27.31
CA LEU A 8 45.42 -35.31 -26.36
C LEU A 8 45.48 -33.79 -26.43
N VAL A 9 44.42 -33.18 -26.94
CA VAL A 9 44.19 -31.73 -26.85
C VAL A 9 43.49 -31.46 -25.54
N ALA A 10 44.17 -30.86 -24.58
CA ALA A 10 43.59 -30.41 -23.34
C ALA A 10 42.89 -29.05 -23.57
N SER A 11 41.59 -29.06 -23.61
CA SER A 11 40.78 -27.85 -23.67
C SER A 11 40.68 -27.24 -22.26
N ILE A 12 41.37 -26.14 -22.03
CA ILE A 12 41.21 -25.32 -20.81
C ILE A 12 39.96 -24.48 -20.96
N LEU A 13 38.85 -24.89 -20.35
CA LEU A 13 37.66 -24.07 -20.18
C LEU A 13 37.92 -23.06 -19.05
N GLY A 14 38.29 -21.85 -19.42
CA GLY A 14 38.37 -20.73 -18.50
C GLY A 14 36.95 -20.32 -18.07
N ALA A 15 36.56 -20.61 -16.83
CA ALA A 15 35.37 -20.11 -16.23
C ALA A 15 35.57 -18.60 -15.90
N ILE A 16 35.00 -17.72 -16.72
CA ILE A 16 34.91 -16.29 -16.41
C ILE A 16 33.79 -16.13 -15.37
N ALA A 17 34.16 -16.01 -14.10
CA ALA A 17 33.25 -15.61 -13.04
C ALA A 17 32.93 -14.11 -13.23
N ILE A 18 31.79 -13.81 -13.85
CA ILE A 18 31.25 -12.44 -13.88
C ILE A 18 30.66 -12.16 -12.50
N SER A 19 31.44 -11.47 -11.66
CA SER A 19 30.96 -10.93 -10.40
C SER A 19 30.00 -9.78 -10.71
N TYR A 20 28.69 -10.01 -10.62
CA TYR A 20 27.74 -8.89 -10.57
C TYR A 20 27.89 -8.24 -9.21
N ALA A 21 28.56 -7.10 -9.18
CA ALA A 21 28.49 -6.20 -8.04
C ALA A 21 27.06 -5.64 -7.99
N VAL A 22 26.22 -6.19 -7.12
CA VAL A 22 24.98 -5.55 -6.73
C VAL A 22 25.39 -4.33 -5.92
N ALA A 23 25.31 -3.16 -6.53
CA ALA A 23 25.47 -1.91 -5.80
C ALA A 23 24.29 -1.80 -4.84
N ASP A 24 24.54 -2.01 -3.55
CA ASP A 24 23.59 -1.72 -2.50
C ASP A 24 23.34 -0.21 -2.48
N ASP A 25 22.21 0.21 -3.09
CA ASP A 25 21.71 1.60 -3.06
C ASP A 25 21.03 1.91 -1.72
N ASP A 26 21.69 1.57 -0.62
CA ASP A 26 21.20 1.79 0.75
C ASP A 26 21.17 3.28 1.15
N GLY A 27 21.88 4.12 0.47
CA GLY A 27 21.98 5.56 0.75
C GLY A 27 20.70 6.31 0.38
N TYR A 28 20.10 5.99 -0.77
CA TYR A 28 18.85 6.58 -1.25
C TYR A 28 17.67 6.14 -0.38
N SER A 29 17.61 4.87 0.00
CA SER A 29 16.54 4.30 0.82
C SER A 29 16.47 4.91 2.22
N LYS A 30 17.61 5.18 2.88
CA LYS A 30 17.65 5.78 4.23
C LYS A 30 17.18 7.24 4.24
N ASN A 31 17.61 8.04 3.25
CA ASN A 31 17.20 9.44 3.13
C ASN A 31 15.73 9.59 2.73
N TYR A 32 15.21 8.72 1.88
CA TYR A 32 13.80 8.66 1.48
C TYR A 32 12.90 8.36 2.70
N LYS A 33 13.21 7.32 3.46
CA LYS A 33 12.47 6.96 4.67
C LYS A 33 12.41 8.09 5.71
N ASN A 34 13.50 8.84 5.90
CA ASN A 34 13.56 9.89 6.90
C ASN A 34 12.74 11.14 6.50
N LYS A 35 12.81 11.55 5.24
CA LYS A 35 12.05 12.71 4.73
C LYS A 35 10.54 12.47 4.65
N ASN A 36 10.10 11.24 4.38
CA ASN A 36 8.69 10.91 4.22
C ASN A 36 8.02 10.31 5.48
N SER A 37 8.74 10.22 6.59
CA SER A 37 8.22 9.59 7.83
C SER A 37 6.91 10.24 8.35
N LYS A 38 6.67 11.54 8.07
CA LYS A 38 5.44 12.26 8.46
C LYS A 38 4.21 11.81 7.63
N TYR A 39 4.43 11.27 6.42
CA TYR A 39 3.38 10.80 5.50
C TYR A 39 3.34 9.28 5.39
N GLN A 40 3.89 8.57 6.37
CA GLN A 40 3.99 7.11 6.34
C GLN A 40 2.96 6.47 7.27
N VAL A 41 2.31 5.41 6.77
CA VAL A 41 1.58 4.39 7.54
C VAL A 41 2.27 3.03 7.37
N SER A 42 2.02 2.09 8.29
CA SER A 42 2.55 0.74 8.16
C SER A 42 1.97 0.05 6.93
N PRO A 43 2.81 -0.53 6.04
CA PRO A 43 2.30 -1.24 4.86
C PRO A 43 1.53 -2.49 5.26
N VAL A 44 0.63 -2.94 4.37
CA VAL A 44 -0.10 -4.19 4.55
C VAL A 44 0.86 -5.38 4.39
N LYS A 45 1.02 -6.16 5.47
CA LYS A 45 1.86 -7.37 5.49
C LYS A 45 1.05 -8.66 5.67
N ASN A 46 -0.21 -8.57 6.12
CA ASN A 46 -1.07 -9.71 6.37
C ASN A 46 -1.52 -10.35 5.04
N SER A 47 -1.20 -11.63 4.84
CA SER A 47 -1.51 -12.37 3.60
C SER A 47 -3.02 -12.58 3.42
N LEU A 48 -3.72 -12.95 4.50
CA LEU A 48 -5.16 -13.15 4.48
C LEU A 48 -5.90 -11.85 4.10
N TYR A 49 -5.48 -10.71 4.66
CA TYR A 49 -6.06 -9.42 4.28
C TYR A 49 -5.80 -9.07 2.81
N LYS A 50 -4.63 -9.42 2.27
CA LYS A 50 -4.34 -9.21 0.84
C LYS A 50 -5.19 -10.11 -0.04
N GLU A 51 -5.39 -11.36 0.35
CA GLU A 51 -6.19 -12.33 -0.39
C GLU A 51 -7.66 -11.94 -0.40
N GLU A 52 -8.25 -11.68 0.76
CA GLU A 52 -9.68 -11.47 0.89
C GLU A 52 -10.12 -10.03 0.53
N CYS A 53 -9.34 -9.03 0.90
CA CYS A 53 -9.76 -7.63 0.77
C CYS A 53 -9.04 -6.87 -0.36
N ALA A 54 -7.77 -7.19 -0.65
CA ALA A 54 -7.01 -6.48 -1.67
C ALA A 54 -7.08 -7.15 -3.05
N SER A 55 -7.93 -8.14 -3.25
CA SER A 55 -8.18 -8.80 -4.54
C SER A 55 -9.00 -7.94 -5.50
N CYS A 56 -9.93 -7.12 -4.98
CA CYS A 56 -10.82 -6.28 -5.79
C CYS A 56 -10.32 -4.85 -5.92
N HIS A 57 -9.67 -4.30 -4.91
CA HIS A 57 -9.16 -2.93 -4.90
C HIS A 57 -7.84 -2.81 -4.12
N PHE A 58 -7.29 -1.61 -4.04
CA PHE A 58 -6.13 -1.32 -3.23
C PHE A 58 -6.34 -1.75 -1.77
N GLY A 59 -5.42 -2.55 -1.22
CA GLY A 59 -5.46 -2.96 0.18
C GLY A 59 -5.12 -1.80 1.11
N TYR A 60 -6.14 -1.10 1.62
CA TYR A 60 -5.96 0.04 2.52
C TYR A 60 -5.23 -0.36 3.79
N GLN A 61 -4.23 0.42 4.19
CA GLN A 61 -3.53 0.17 5.43
C GLN A 61 -4.45 0.40 6.63
N ALA A 62 -4.42 -0.51 7.60
CA ALA A 62 -5.25 -0.40 8.80
C ALA A 62 -5.06 0.92 9.57
N GLY A 63 -3.85 1.51 9.50
CA GLY A 63 -3.53 2.79 10.11
C GLY A 63 -4.19 4.03 9.48
N LEU A 64 -5.01 3.88 8.43
CA LEU A 64 -5.74 4.99 7.81
C LEU A 64 -7.05 5.32 8.51
N LEU A 65 -7.64 4.37 9.25
CA LEU A 65 -8.89 4.56 9.97
C LEU A 65 -8.76 4.16 11.45
N PRO A 66 -9.58 4.72 12.35
CA PRO A 66 -9.60 4.32 13.75
C PRO A 66 -10.25 2.94 13.93
N LYS A 67 -9.99 2.33 15.08
CA LYS A 67 -10.48 1.00 15.45
C LYS A 67 -12.00 0.84 15.24
N ARG A 68 -12.78 1.82 15.74
CA ARG A 68 -14.26 1.79 15.61
C ARG A 68 -14.75 1.74 14.16
N SER A 69 -14.00 2.36 13.23
CA SER A 69 -14.31 2.34 11.80
C SER A 69 -14.11 0.95 11.21
N TRP A 70 -13.04 0.27 11.60
CA TRP A 70 -12.80 -1.12 11.19
C TRP A 70 -13.80 -2.08 11.84
N GLU A 71 -14.16 -1.86 13.11
CA GLU A 71 -15.22 -2.63 13.79
C GLU A 71 -16.53 -2.51 13.03
N LYS A 72 -16.91 -1.29 12.63
CA LYS A 72 -18.13 -1.03 11.85
C LYS A 72 -18.06 -1.69 10.47
N LEU A 73 -17.00 -1.45 9.71
CA LEU A 73 -16.82 -1.97 8.36
C LEU A 73 -16.83 -3.50 8.32
N MET A 74 -16.33 -4.15 9.37
CA MET A 74 -16.29 -5.60 9.50
C MET A 74 -17.57 -6.21 10.10
N GLU A 75 -18.63 -5.44 10.32
CA GLU A 75 -19.96 -6.01 10.65
C GLU A 75 -20.48 -6.83 9.45
N PRO A 76 -21.14 -7.99 9.66
CA PRO A 76 -21.63 -8.80 8.56
C PRO A 76 -22.47 -8.03 7.53
N LYS A 77 -23.38 -7.17 8.00
CA LYS A 77 -24.23 -6.33 7.12
C LYS A 77 -23.46 -5.34 6.26
N GLU A 78 -22.34 -4.80 6.77
CA GLU A 78 -21.50 -3.87 6.01
C GLU A 78 -20.65 -4.62 4.97
N LEU A 79 -20.31 -5.89 5.23
CA LEU A 79 -19.64 -6.76 4.27
C LEU A 79 -20.60 -7.26 3.19
N GLU A 80 -21.86 -7.64 3.56
CA GLU A 80 -22.91 -8.04 2.61
C GLU A 80 -23.25 -6.94 1.59
N ASN A 81 -23.01 -5.68 1.95
CA ASN A 81 -23.22 -4.52 1.08
C ASN A 81 -22.04 -3.56 1.15
N HIS A 82 -20.86 -4.05 0.82
CA HIS A 82 -19.61 -3.30 0.86
C HIS A 82 -19.52 -2.33 -0.31
N PHE A 83 -20.06 -1.12 -0.14
CA PHE A 83 -20.17 -0.09 -1.18
C PHE A 83 -20.89 -0.55 -2.46
N GLY A 84 -21.81 -1.49 -2.33
CA GLY A 84 -22.64 -2.02 -3.41
C GLY A 84 -22.25 -3.42 -3.88
N ASP A 85 -21.14 -3.95 -3.41
CA ASP A 85 -20.65 -5.30 -3.70
C ASP A 85 -20.74 -6.19 -2.44
N ASP A 86 -20.85 -7.50 -2.63
CA ASP A 86 -20.77 -8.48 -1.54
C ASP A 86 -19.30 -8.85 -1.29
N ALA A 87 -18.79 -8.46 -0.13
CA ALA A 87 -17.45 -8.79 0.38
C ALA A 87 -17.52 -9.74 1.59
N SER A 88 -18.59 -10.51 1.73
CA SER A 88 -18.78 -11.47 2.82
C SER A 88 -17.69 -12.54 2.82
N VAL A 89 -17.23 -12.88 4.01
CA VAL A 89 -16.31 -13.99 4.27
C VAL A 89 -16.84 -14.84 5.42
N ASP A 90 -16.34 -16.05 5.59
CA ASP A 90 -16.71 -16.87 6.73
C ASP A 90 -16.35 -16.19 8.07
N GLU A 91 -17.08 -16.56 9.14
CA GLU A 91 -16.96 -15.91 10.45
C GLU A 91 -15.54 -15.98 11.04
N LYS A 92 -14.83 -17.08 10.85
CA LYS A 92 -13.46 -17.26 11.34
C LYS A 92 -12.51 -16.30 10.62
N THR A 93 -12.62 -16.21 9.32
CA THR A 93 -11.87 -15.27 8.47
C THR A 93 -12.19 -13.83 8.87
N ARG A 94 -13.48 -13.48 9.01
CA ARG A 94 -13.93 -12.17 9.44
C ARG A 94 -13.31 -11.73 10.78
N LEU A 95 -13.38 -12.59 11.80
CA LEU A 95 -12.81 -12.30 13.12
C LEU A 95 -11.29 -12.18 13.10
N THR A 96 -10.61 -12.98 12.27
CA THR A 96 -9.16 -12.91 12.09
C THR A 96 -8.76 -11.57 11.47
N LEU A 97 -9.47 -11.14 10.41
CA LEU A 97 -9.27 -9.85 9.75
C LEU A 97 -9.59 -8.68 10.67
N LEU A 98 -10.70 -8.74 11.41
CA LEU A 98 -11.07 -7.72 12.39
C LEU A 98 -9.97 -7.53 13.45
N SER A 99 -9.44 -8.64 13.98
CA SER A 99 -8.32 -8.59 14.94
C SER A 99 -7.08 -7.91 14.33
N TYR A 100 -6.70 -8.26 13.11
CA TYR A 100 -5.59 -7.63 12.40
C TYR A 100 -5.82 -6.13 12.21
N LEU A 101 -6.97 -5.73 11.70
CA LEU A 101 -7.30 -4.34 11.39
C LEU A 101 -7.34 -3.48 12.65
N THR A 102 -8.01 -3.93 13.71
CA THR A 102 -8.14 -3.19 14.97
C THR A 102 -6.81 -3.07 15.73
N LYS A 103 -5.96 -4.10 15.68
CA LYS A 103 -4.62 -4.07 16.27
C LYS A 103 -3.70 -3.06 15.59
N ASN A 104 -3.89 -2.83 14.29
CA ASN A 104 -3.07 -1.93 13.46
C ASN A 104 -3.77 -0.60 13.11
N ALA A 105 -4.95 -0.33 13.68
CA ALA A 105 -5.74 0.87 13.44
C ALA A 105 -4.99 2.17 13.80
N ALA A 106 -5.48 3.31 13.31
CA ALA A 106 -4.85 4.61 13.49
C ALA A 106 -4.66 4.99 14.97
N ASP A 107 -5.65 4.66 15.82
CA ASP A 107 -5.71 4.92 17.25
C ASP A 107 -5.19 3.74 18.12
N SER A 108 -4.65 2.69 17.52
CA SER A 108 -4.10 1.56 18.28
C SER A 108 -2.84 1.97 19.05
N LYS A 109 -2.66 1.44 20.27
CA LYS A 109 -1.51 1.75 21.14
C LYS A 109 -0.16 1.43 20.49
N GLY A 110 -0.11 0.42 19.62
CA GLY A 110 1.09 0.01 18.88
C GLY A 110 1.40 0.86 17.65
N ASN A 111 0.47 1.69 17.19
CA ASN A 111 0.66 2.50 16.00
C ASN A 111 1.51 3.74 16.30
N ARG A 112 2.72 3.79 15.72
CA ARG A 112 3.66 4.91 15.88
C ARG A 112 3.67 5.87 14.69
N SER A 113 2.86 5.61 13.66
CA SER A 113 2.77 6.44 12.47
C SER A 113 2.28 7.86 12.80
N ARG A 114 3.00 8.86 12.32
CA ARG A 114 2.60 10.27 12.46
C ARG A 114 1.36 10.56 11.61
N LEU A 115 1.29 9.98 10.41
CA LEU A 115 0.13 10.14 9.53
C LEU A 115 -1.11 9.51 10.16
N SER A 116 -1.03 8.28 10.68
CA SER A 116 -2.15 7.64 11.37
C SER A 116 -2.69 8.49 12.51
N LYS A 117 -1.80 9.01 13.36
CA LYS A 117 -2.19 9.91 14.47
C LYS A 117 -2.83 11.20 13.99
N LYS A 118 -2.31 11.79 12.90
CA LYS A 118 -2.89 12.99 12.29
C LYS A 118 -4.28 12.70 11.75
N LEU A 119 -4.47 11.59 11.03
CA LEU A 119 -5.77 11.16 10.51
C LEU A 119 -6.77 10.95 11.64
N ASP A 120 -6.43 10.16 12.66
CA ASP A 120 -7.29 9.90 13.80
C ASP A 120 -7.70 11.19 14.53
N SER A 121 -6.76 12.10 14.77
CA SER A 121 -7.04 13.39 15.43
C SER A 121 -7.99 14.30 14.66
N LYS A 122 -8.19 14.07 13.36
CA LYS A 122 -9.12 14.83 12.49
C LYS A 122 -10.47 14.14 12.30
N ILE A 123 -10.65 12.95 12.84
CA ILE A 123 -11.93 12.23 12.86
C ILE A 123 -12.59 12.46 14.21
N SER A 124 -13.78 13.08 14.21
CA SER A 124 -14.55 13.29 15.44
C SER A 124 -14.77 11.97 16.17
N ARG A 125 -14.65 11.99 17.51
CA ARG A 125 -14.94 10.81 18.37
C ARG A 125 -16.36 10.27 18.22
N TYR A 126 -17.27 11.10 17.73
CA TYR A 126 -18.68 10.75 17.48
C TYR A 126 -18.94 10.29 16.04
N SER A 127 -17.91 10.24 15.21
CA SER A 127 -17.99 9.83 13.80
C SER A 127 -17.30 8.48 13.60
N THR A 128 -17.90 7.62 12.78
CA THR A 128 -17.39 6.29 12.43
C THR A 128 -17.38 6.15 10.90
N PRO A 129 -16.48 6.90 10.20
CA PRO A 129 -16.38 6.75 8.76
C PRO A 129 -15.88 5.36 8.39
N ILE A 130 -16.52 4.71 7.43
CA ILE A 130 -16.10 3.40 6.90
C ILE A 130 -15.21 3.51 5.66
N ALA A 131 -15.08 4.71 5.08
CA ALA A 131 -14.15 5.02 4.01
C ALA A 131 -13.23 6.18 4.38
N ILE A 132 -11.94 6.08 4.09
CA ILE A 132 -10.98 7.18 4.31
C ILE A 132 -11.33 8.40 3.44
N SER A 133 -11.84 8.19 2.23
CA SER A 133 -12.27 9.24 1.29
C SER A 133 -13.46 10.06 1.79
N GLU A 134 -14.20 9.58 2.77
CA GLU A 134 -15.31 10.32 3.39
C GLU A 134 -14.85 11.25 4.51
N THR A 135 -13.63 11.09 5.01
CA THR A 135 -13.13 11.92 6.11
C THR A 135 -12.90 13.36 5.66
N ARG A 136 -13.17 14.32 6.56
CA ARG A 136 -12.95 15.75 6.30
C ARG A 136 -11.49 16.04 5.94
N TYR A 137 -10.56 15.33 6.59
CA TYR A 137 -9.13 15.47 6.30
C TYR A 137 -8.82 15.09 4.86
N PHE A 138 -9.24 13.91 4.43
CA PHE A 138 -9.02 13.44 3.05
C PHE A 138 -9.61 14.41 2.03
N LYS A 139 -10.87 14.82 2.22
CA LYS A 139 -11.56 15.74 1.29
C LYS A 139 -10.80 17.04 1.11
N ARG A 140 -10.28 17.62 2.18
CA ARG A 140 -9.50 18.85 2.13
C ARG A 140 -8.15 18.71 1.43
N GLU A 141 -7.47 17.58 1.63
CA GLU A 141 -6.15 17.35 0.97
C GLU A 141 -6.30 16.98 -0.53
N HIS A 142 -7.54 16.87 -1.04
CA HIS A 142 -7.84 16.49 -2.43
C HIS A 142 -8.83 17.41 -3.12
N ASP A 143 -9.27 18.52 -2.47
CA ASP A 143 -10.30 19.40 -3.03
C ASP A 143 -9.83 20.23 -4.22
N GLU A 144 -8.52 20.45 -4.35
CA GLU A 144 -7.93 21.17 -5.49
C GLU A 144 -7.79 20.31 -6.76
N ILE A 145 -7.95 18.99 -6.66
CA ILE A 145 -7.81 18.09 -7.82
C ILE A 145 -9.02 18.23 -8.75
N PRO A 146 -8.84 18.68 -9.99
CA PRO A 146 -9.94 18.79 -10.93
C PRO A 146 -10.64 17.45 -11.17
N ARG A 147 -11.99 17.47 -11.13
CA ARG A 147 -12.80 16.23 -11.32
C ARG A 147 -12.40 15.42 -12.53
N ARG A 148 -12.04 16.06 -13.66
CA ARG A 148 -11.60 15.36 -14.90
C ARG A 148 -10.40 14.45 -14.69
N LEU A 149 -9.51 14.77 -13.75
CA LEU A 149 -8.35 13.96 -13.43
C LEU A 149 -8.69 12.76 -12.53
N ILE A 150 -9.82 12.83 -11.82
CA ILE A 150 -10.30 11.75 -10.95
C ILE A 150 -11.10 10.71 -11.74
N VAL A 151 -11.97 11.18 -12.66
CA VAL A 151 -12.90 10.29 -13.40
C VAL A 151 -12.33 9.70 -14.67
N GLN A 152 -11.09 10.02 -15.04
CA GLN A 152 -10.41 9.46 -16.21
C GLN A 152 -10.20 7.93 -16.07
N GLU A 153 -10.04 7.24 -17.21
CA GLU A 153 -9.96 5.77 -17.28
C GLU A 153 -8.86 5.16 -16.41
N ASP A 154 -7.69 5.83 -16.33
CA ASP A 154 -6.54 5.34 -15.55
C ASP A 154 -6.66 5.57 -14.04
N VAL A 155 -7.64 6.34 -13.58
CA VAL A 155 -7.87 6.65 -12.15
C VAL A 155 -9.20 6.09 -11.68
N LYS A 156 -10.29 6.37 -12.37
CA LYS A 156 -11.68 5.93 -12.13
C LYS A 156 -12.32 6.48 -10.85
N SER A 157 -11.58 6.53 -9.74
CA SER A 157 -12.10 6.94 -8.45
C SER A 157 -11.03 7.62 -7.61
N ILE A 158 -11.44 8.60 -6.81
CA ILE A 158 -10.57 9.23 -5.78
C ILE A 158 -10.13 8.23 -4.71
N ALA A 159 -10.83 7.11 -4.57
CA ALA A 159 -10.46 6.02 -3.67
C ALA A 159 -9.32 5.14 -4.22
N ASN A 160 -8.99 5.25 -5.50
CA ASN A 160 -7.87 4.53 -6.11
C ASN A 160 -6.53 5.21 -5.80
N CYS A 161 -6.10 5.13 -4.55
CA CYS A 161 -4.90 5.80 -4.04
C CYS A 161 -3.64 5.52 -4.87
N VAL A 162 -3.48 4.28 -5.35
CA VAL A 162 -2.28 3.86 -6.08
C VAL A 162 -2.19 4.45 -7.48
N ALA A 163 -3.29 4.94 -8.04
CA ALA A 163 -3.29 5.59 -9.34
C ALA A 163 -2.48 6.89 -9.32
N CYS A 164 -2.49 7.61 -8.19
CA CYS A 164 -1.80 8.89 -8.03
C CYS A 164 -0.62 8.80 -7.05
N HIS A 165 -0.77 8.11 -5.91
CA HIS A 165 0.28 7.90 -4.93
C HIS A 165 1.11 6.65 -5.29
N THR A 166 2.15 6.82 -6.09
CA THR A 166 2.96 5.71 -6.64
C THR A 166 3.62 4.83 -5.58
N THR A 167 3.71 5.31 -4.34
CA THR A 167 4.30 4.62 -3.19
C THR A 167 3.29 4.19 -2.12
N ALA A 168 1.98 4.32 -2.39
CA ALA A 168 0.91 3.99 -1.45
C ALA A 168 0.96 2.53 -0.96
N GLN A 169 1.29 1.57 -1.83
CA GLN A 169 1.45 0.15 -1.44
C GLN A 169 2.54 -0.04 -0.37
N LYS A 170 3.56 0.80 -0.37
CA LYS A 170 4.63 0.82 0.64
C LYS A 170 4.23 1.64 1.88
N GLY A 171 3.03 2.23 1.89
CA GLY A 171 2.52 3.07 2.96
C GLY A 171 3.05 4.50 2.97
N TYR A 172 3.59 5.01 1.85
CA TYR A 172 4.08 6.39 1.73
C TYR A 172 3.10 7.21 0.88
N TYR A 173 2.72 8.39 1.41
CA TYR A 173 1.73 9.31 0.83
C TYR A 173 2.29 10.75 0.71
N GLY A 174 3.58 10.90 0.53
CA GLY A 174 4.22 12.22 0.41
C GLY A 174 4.00 12.84 -0.96
N GLU A 175 3.87 14.15 -1.01
CA GLU A 175 3.60 14.97 -2.22
C GLU A 175 4.59 14.68 -3.37
N ARG A 176 5.87 14.46 -3.05
CA ARG A 176 6.91 14.19 -4.07
C ARG A 176 6.69 12.91 -4.89
N ASP A 177 5.86 12.01 -4.38
CA ASP A 177 5.57 10.72 -5.00
C ASP A 177 4.20 10.72 -5.69
N ILE A 178 3.54 11.90 -5.76
CA ILE A 178 2.26 12.06 -6.45
C ILE A 178 2.55 12.24 -7.95
N LYS A 179 1.94 11.35 -8.74
CA LYS A 179 1.95 11.42 -10.19
C LYS A 179 0.57 11.03 -10.71
N ILE A 180 -0.18 12.01 -11.19
CA ILE A 180 -1.51 11.79 -11.75
C ILE A 180 -1.37 11.29 -13.20
N PRO A 181 -2.00 10.15 -13.56
CA PRO A 181 -2.01 9.67 -14.96
C PRO A 181 -2.47 10.76 -15.93
N ASN A 182 -1.84 10.82 -17.10
CA ASN A 182 -2.14 11.79 -18.17
C ASN A 182 -2.00 13.27 -17.80
N TYR A 183 -1.47 13.58 -16.61
CA TYR A 183 -1.18 14.94 -16.14
C TYR A 183 0.29 15.09 -15.77
N GLY A 184 0.84 14.14 -15.02
CA GLY A 184 2.21 14.19 -14.54
C GLY A 184 2.33 14.39 -13.04
N ARG A 185 3.40 15.03 -12.60
CA ARG A 185 3.64 15.33 -11.18
C ARG A 185 2.63 16.38 -10.70
N TRP A 186 2.08 16.15 -9.51
CA TRP A 186 1.24 17.10 -8.81
C TRP A 186 2.08 17.83 -7.76
N ASP A 187 2.12 19.14 -7.83
CA ASP A 187 2.73 20.02 -6.84
C ASP A 187 1.63 21.01 -6.37
N ASP A 188 1.32 21.02 -5.05
CA ASP A 188 0.43 21.98 -4.40
C ASP A 188 1.15 23.29 -4.10
#